data_32c82528a538185e2b1d198ca04b7482
#
_entry.id   32c82528a538185e2b1d198ca04b7482
#
_cell.length_a   1.000
_cell.length_b   1.000
_cell.length_c   1.000
_cell.angle_alpha   90.00
_cell.angle_beta   90.00
_cell.angle_gamma   90.00
#
_symmetry.space_group_name_H-M   'P 1'
#
loop_
_entity.id
_entity.type
_entity.pdbx_description
1 polymer ?
#
loop_
_entity_poly.entity_id
_entity_poly.type
_entity_poly.pdbx_seq_one_letter_code
_entity_poly.pdbx_strand_id
1 'polypeptide(L)'
;MYKAFLIKYAEIAIKGKNRYLFEDALVRNIEYQLKNVDGNFTVRKENGRIYVETEGDYDYDETVEALQRVFGIVGICPVILVEDEGFDRLAEAVVAHVDEAYPDKHFTFKVDARRARKNYPMTSMELNAALGERILEAFPETKVDVHHPQVMVYVEIRPMINIYSTEIPGPGGMPLGTAGRAMLLLSGGIDSPVAGYMISKRGVTLEATYFHAPPYTSERAKQKVIDLAQKVARYSGPIKLHIVNFTDIQLYIYEKCPHEELTIIMRRYMMKIAEHFANEGKCLGMITGESIGQVASQTMQSLAVTNEVCTMPVYRPLIAMDKQDIVRIAERIDTYETSILPYEDCCTIFVAKHPVTKPSLKSIKRSEQKLEEKIDELMQTAIDTTETIVVEA
;
A
#
# COMPACT_ATOMS: atom_id res chain seq x y z
N MET A 1 -2.86 -30.12 1.47
CA MET A 1 -3.21 -28.68 1.58
C MET A 1 -2.63 -28.14 2.88
N TYR A 2 -1.96 -26.99 2.84
CA TYR A 2 -1.34 -26.37 4.02
C TYR A 2 -2.41 -25.92 5.02
N LYS A 3 -2.14 -26.12 6.32
CA LYS A 3 -3.05 -25.69 7.40
C LYS A 3 -2.60 -24.41 8.09
N ALA A 4 -1.48 -23.85 7.67
CA ALA A 4 -0.98 -22.60 8.21
C ALA A 4 -0.10 -21.86 7.18
N PHE A 5 0.00 -20.54 7.38
CA PHE A 5 0.95 -19.66 6.71
C PHE A 5 1.82 -18.97 7.77
N LEU A 6 3.13 -19.11 7.62
CA LEU A 6 4.10 -18.35 8.41
C LEU A 6 4.30 -16.99 7.76
N ILE A 7 4.04 -15.94 8.50
CA ILE A 7 4.16 -14.55 8.04
C ILE A 7 5.50 -13.97 8.48
N LYS A 8 6.29 -13.54 7.50
CA LYS A 8 7.56 -12.84 7.72
C LYS A 8 7.36 -11.34 7.61
N TYR A 9 8.00 -10.58 8.50
CA TYR A 9 8.06 -9.12 8.48
C TYR A 9 9.50 -8.65 8.70
N ALA A 10 9.88 -7.48 8.17
CA ALA A 10 11.25 -6.96 8.26
C ALA A 10 11.36 -5.74 9.18
N GLU A 11 10.86 -4.57 8.76
CA GLU A 11 11.04 -3.30 9.48
C GLU A 11 10.45 -3.32 10.91
N ILE A 12 9.43 -4.13 11.17
CA ILE A 12 8.84 -4.31 12.49
C ILE A 12 9.87 -4.88 13.47
N ALA A 13 10.76 -5.76 13.01
CA ALA A 13 11.74 -6.44 13.86
C ALA A 13 12.71 -5.48 14.57
N ILE A 14 12.98 -4.31 13.97
CA ILE A 14 13.92 -3.31 14.51
C ILE A 14 13.26 -2.28 15.44
N LYS A 15 11.96 -2.36 15.74
CA LYS A 15 11.21 -1.38 16.53
C LYS A 15 11.46 -1.44 18.05
N GLY A 16 12.37 -2.29 18.51
CA GLY A 16 12.75 -2.36 19.92
C GLY A 16 11.56 -2.62 20.85
N LYS A 17 11.45 -1.82 21.91
CA LYS A 17 10.40 -1.99 22.95
C LYS A 17 8.97 -1.79 22.44
N ASN A 18 8.78 -1.04 21.34
CA ASN A 18 7.46 -0.76 20.76
C ASN A 18 7.03 -1.79 19.71
N ARG A 19 7.82 -2.83 19.48
CA ARG A 19 7.57 -3.85 18.46
C ARG A 19 6.18 -4.48 18.57
N TYR A 20 5.72 -4.74 19.77
CA TYR A 20 4.40 -5.35 20.02
C TYR A 20 3.24 -4.54 19.43
N LEU A 21 3.32 -3.18 19.43
CA LEU A 21 2.28 -2.33 18.85
C LEU A 21 2.15 -2.55 17.33
N PHE A 22 3.28 -2.72 16.64
CA PHE A 22 3.32 -2.98 15.21
C PHE A 22 2.89 -4.42 14.89
N GLU A 23 3.27 -5.39 15.71
CA GLU A 23 2.81 -6.77 15.57
C GLU A 23 1.29 -6.87 15.77
N ASP A 24 0.73 -6.19 16.77
CA ASP A 24 -0.71 -6.16 17.02
C ASP A 24 -1.47 -5.46 15.88
N ALA A 25 -0.90 -4.40 15.32
CA ALA A 25 -1.47 -3.75 14.14
C ALA A 25 -1.44 -4.68 12.93
N LEU A 26 -0.33 -5.41 12.73
CA LEU A 26 -0.20 -6.38 11.64
C LEU A 26 -1.23 -7.51 11.76
N VAL A 27 -1.41 -8.06 12.95
CA VAL A 27 -2.45 -9.08 13.22
C VAL A 27 -3.84 -8.56 12.84
N ARG A 28 -4.23 -7.37 13.35
CA ARG A 28 -5.53 -6.77 13.00
C ARG A 28 -5.70 -6.54 11.50
N ASN A 29 -4.63 -6.12 10.80
CA ASN A 29 -4.68 -5.89 9.35
C ASN A 29 -4.81 -7.21 8.57
N ILE A 30 -4.18 -8.28 9.03
CA ILE A 30 -4.35 -9.63 8.45
C ILE A 30 -5.79 -10.10 8.67
N GLU A 31 -6.30 -10.03 9.90
CA GLU A 31 -7.68 -10.42 10.22
C GLU A 31 -8.72 -9.64 9.37
N TYR A 32 -8.48 -8.34 9.18
CA TYR A 32 -9.35 -7.51 8.34
C TYR A 32 -9.37 -7.98 6.88
N GLN A 33 -8.20 -8.27 6.30
CA GLN A 33 -8.11 -8.71 4.90
C GLN A 33 -8.69 -10.10 4.68
N LEU A 34 -8.60 -10.98 5.68
CA LEU A 34 -9.13 -12.35 5.60
C LEU A 34 -10.63 -12.44 5.90
N LYS A 35 -11.26 -11.35 6.37
CA LYS A 35 -12.68 -11.36 6.77
C LYS A 35 -13.65 -11.82 5.67
N ASN A 36 -13.32 -11.52 4.41
CA ASN A 36 -14.16 -11.82 3.26
C ASN A 36 -13.62 -13.00 2.41
N VAL A 37 -12.56 -13.67 2.87
CA VAL A 37 -12.01 -14.86 2.22
C VAL A 37 -12.71 -16.11 2.77
N ASP A 38 -13.04 -17.02 1.89
CA ASP A 38 -13.67 -18.29 2.27
C ASP A 38 -12.74 -19.14 3.14
N GLY A 39 -13.16 -19.46 4.35
CA GLY A 39 -12.40 -20.24 5.33
C GLY A 39 -12.50 -19.72 6.76
N ASN A 40 -12.04 -20.53 7.70
CA ASN A 40 -11.92 -20.14 9.10
C ASN A 40 -10.46 -19.90 9.43
N PHE A 41 -10.12 -18.65 9.73
CA PHE A 41 -8.75 -18.23 9.97
C PHE A 41 -8.54 -17.78 11.42
N THR A 42 -7.44 -18.22 12.00
CA THR A 42 -6.96 -17.75 13.31
C THR A 42 -5.56 -17.15 13.14
N VAL A 43 -5.39 -15.90 13.56
CA VAL A 43 -4.09 -15.21 13.48
C VAL A 43 -3.43 -15.21 14.85
N ARG A 44 -2.26 -15.84 14.95
CA ARG A 44 -1.55 -16.06 16.21
C ARG A 44 -0.14 -15.48 16.17
N LYS A 45 0.26 -14.79 17.26
CA LYS A 45 1.65 -14.36 17.48
C LYS A 45 2.37 -15.36 18.38
N GLU A 46 3.58 -15.73 18.01
CA GLU A 46 4.43 -16.55 18.83
C GLU A 46 5.92 -16.24 18.61
N ASN A 47 6.60 -15.79 19.66
CA ASN A 47 8.07 -15.63 19.68
C ASN A 47 8.67 -14.95 18.44
N GLY A 48 8.06 -13.85 17.99
CA GLY A 48 8.52 -13.04 16.85
C GLY A 48 8.17 -13.64 15.48
N ARG A 49 7.14 -14.45 15.42
CA ARG A 49 6.47 -14.94 14.23
C ARG A 49 4.97 -14.66 14.30
N ILE A 50 4.34 -14.55 13.17
CA ILE A 50 2.89 -14.52 13.06
C ILE A 50 2.50 -15.71 12.18
N TYR A 51 1.47 -16.41 12.60
CA TYR A 51 0.89 -17.54 11.88
C TYR A 51 -0.56 -17.21 11.55
N VAL A 52 -0.97 -17.53 10.33
CA VAL A 52 -2.36 -17.61 9.93
C VAL A 52 -2.69 -19.10 9.84
N GLU A 53 -3.46 -19.59 10.78
CA GLU A 53 -3.88 -20.99 10.86
C GLU A 53 -5.28 -21.13 10.26
N THR A 54 -5.55 -22.24 9.59
CA THR A 54 -6.84 -22.51 8.95
C THR A 54 -7.46 -23.78 9.52
N GLU A 55 -8.77 -23.73 9.73
CA GLU A 55 -9.57 -24.90 10.14
C GLU A 55 -10.59 -25.23 9.03
N GLY A 56 -10.57 -26.49 8.57
CA GLY A 56 -11.43 -26.95 7.49
C GLY A 56 -10.93 -26.55 6.10
N ASP A 57 -11.86 -26.46 5.16
CA ASP A 57 -11.58 -26.04 3.79
C ASP A 57 -11.48 -24.51 3.71
N TYR A 58 -10.62 -24.01 2.82
CA TYR A 58 -10.44 -22.60 2.57
C TYR A 58 -9.95 -22.38 1.13
N ASP A 59 -10.13 -21.17 0.60
CA ASP A 59 -9.55 -20.79 -0.68
C ASP A 59 -8.09 -20.35 -0.50
N TYR A 60 -7.17 -21.16 -1.05
CA TYR A 60 -5.72 -20.90 -0.95
C TYR A 60 -5.29 -19.66 -1.71
N ASP A 61 -5.77 -19.50 -2.95
CA ASP A 61 -5.33 -18.41 -3.83
C ASP A 61 -5.88 -17.07 -3.33
N GLU A 62 -7.15 -17.00 -2.95
CA GLU A 62 -7.73 -15.80 -2.33
C GLU A 62 -7.06 -15.45 -1.01
N THR A 63 -6.68 -16.46 -0.19
CA THR A 63 -5.94 -16.24 1.06
C THR A 63 -4.58 -15.60 0.79
N VAL A 64 -3.83 -16.12 -0.17
CA VAL A 64 -2.51 -15.56 -0.55
C VAL A 64 -2.68 -14.14 -1.09
N GLU A 65 -3.64 -13.89 -1.97
CA GLU A 65 -3.93 -12.56 -2.50
C GLU A 65 -4.30 -11.55 -1.39
N ALA A 66 -5.13 -11.97 -0.43
CA ALA A 66 -5.49 -11.14 0.71
C ALA A 66 -4.27 -10.78 1.55
N LEU A 67 -3.39 -11.74 1.84
CA LEU A 67 -2.16 -11.53 2.58
C LEU A 67 -1.16 -10.64 1.81
N GLN A 68 -1.12 -10.72 0.47
CA GLN A 68 -0.31 -9.85 -0.38
C GLN A 68 -0.79 -8.39 -0.42
N ARG A 69 -1.96 -8.08 0.13
CA ARG A 69 -2.45 -6.70 0.31
C ARG A 69 -2.11 -6.10 1.68
N VAL A 70 -1.58 -6.90 2.61
CA VAL A 70 -1.28 -6.44 3.98
C VAL A 70 0.10 -5.82 4.06
N PHE A 71 0.17 -4.51 4.27
CA PHE A 71 1.44 -3.82 4.53
C PHE A 71 2.09 -4.29 5.84
N GLY A 72 3.41 -4.48 5.79
CA GLY A 72 4.21 -5.05 6.85
C GLY A 72 4.65 -6.49 6.58
N ILE A 73 3.92 -7.23 5.74
CA ILE A 73 4.31 -8.58 5.32
C ILE A 73 5.40 -8.49 4.25
N VAL A 74 6.51 -9.19 4.44
CA VAL A 74 7.57 -9.33 3.43
C VAL A 74 7.59 -10.71 2.79
N GLY A 75 7.11 -11.74 3.51
CA GLY A 75 7.04 -13.10 3.02
C GLY A 75 5.84 -13.85 3.61
N ILE A 76 5.17 -14.61 2.77
CA ILE A 76 4.07 -15.51 3.09
C ILE A 76 4.58 -16.91 2.80
N CYS A 77 4.76 -17.74 3.83
CA CYS A 77 5.28 -19.09 3.66
C CYS A 77 4.19 -20.10 4.03
N PRO A 78 3.59 -20.81 3.05
CA PRO A 78 2.79 -21.99 3.39
C PRO A 78 3.63 -22.96 4.19
N VAL A 79 3.20 -23.32 5.40
CA VAL A 79 4.01 -24.03 6.38
C VAL A 79 3.30 -25.26 6.92
N ILE A 80 4.07 -26.34 7.10
CA ILE A 80 3.66 -27.52 7.87
C ILE A 80 4.18 -27.33 9.31
N LEU A 81 3.27 -27.48 10.27
CA LEU A 81 3.56 -27.44 11.69
C LEU A 81 3.57 -28.87 12.24
N VAL A 82 4.69 -29.32 12.81
CA VAL A 82 4.82 -30.63 13.40
C VAL A 82 5.26 -30.56 14.85
N GLU A 83 4.75 -31.47 15.66
CA GLU A 83 5.21 -31.64 17.04
C GLU A 83 6.64 -32.24 17.07
N ASP A 84 7.39 -31.90 18.10
CA ASP A 84 8.74 -32.47 18.28
C ASP A 84 8.66 -33.85 18.93
N GLU A 85 8.56 -34.85 18.08
CA GLU A 85 8.59 -36.27 18.46
C GLU A 85 9.96 -36.94 18.15
N GLY A 86 11.00 -36.10 17.95
CA GLY A 86 12.35 -36.54 17.63
C GLY A 86 12.70 -36.49 16.15
N PHE A 87 14.00 -36.79 15.86
CA PHE A 87 14.56 -36.57 14.52
C PHE A 87 13.88 -37.41 13.44
N ASP A 88 13.57 -38.70 13.70
CA ASP A 88 13.01 -39.60 12.68
C ASP A 88 11.63 -39.10 12.20
N ARG A 89 10.78 -38.65 13.13
CA ARG A 89 9.46 -38.05 12.77
C ARG A 89 9.62 -36.73 12.01
N LEU A 90 10.59 -35.91 12.41
CA LEU A 90 10.92 -34.69 11.66
C LEU A 90 11.37 -35.01 10.22
N ALA A 91 12.25 -36.01 10.07
CA ALA A 91 12.75 -36.41 8.77
C ALA A 91 11.63 -36.97 7.87
N GLU A 92 10.74 -37.81 8.41
CA GLU A 92 9.54 -38.28 7.71
C GLU A 92 8.67 -37.09 7.22
N ALA A 93 8.44 -36.11 8.07
CA ALA A 93 7.63 -34.92 7.71
C ALA A 93 8.31 -34.06 6.63
N VAL A 94 9.64 -33.90 6.68
CA VAL A 94 10.40 -33.18 5.66
C VAL A 94 10.37 -33.92 4.32
N VAL A 95 10.54 -35.25 4.32
CA VAL A 95 10.44 -36.05 3.09
C VAL A 95 9.04 -35.99 2.51
N ALA A 96 8.00 -36.12 3.33
CA ALA A 96 6.61 -35.99 2.88
C ALA A 96 6.31 -34.60 2.28
N HIS A 97 6.85 -33.52 2.90
CA HIS A 97 6.73 -32.17 2.36
C HIS A 97 7.37 -32.05 0.98
N VAL A 98 8.58 -32.56 0.80
CA VAL A 98 9.28 -32.52 -0.48
C VAL A 98 8.53 -33.36 -1.54
N ASP A 99 7.96 -34.48 -1.14
CA ASP A 99 7.16 -35.34 -2.03
C ASP A 99 5.90 -34.62 -2.55
N GLU A 100 5.15 -34.02 -1.65
CA GLU A 100 3.91 -33.29 -1.99
C GLU A 100 4.19 -32.01 -2.79
N ALA A 101 5.19 -31.22 -2.38
CA ALA A 101 5.47 -29.92 -2.96
C ALA A 101 6.15 -29.98 -4.34
N TYR A 102 6.91 -31.03 -4.62
CA TYR A 102 7.74 -31.16 -5.82
C TYR A 102 7.51 -32.51 -6.52
N PRO A 103 6.48 -32.65 -7.37
CA PRO A 103 6.21 -33.91 -8.10
C PRO A 103 7.39 -34.36 -8.99
N ASP A 104 8.05 -33.41 -9.68
CA ASP A 104 9.31 -33.67 -10.38
C ASP A 104 10.48 -33.58 -9.38
N LYS A 105 11.26 -34.65 -9.25
CA LYS A 105 12.39 -34.77 -8.32
C LYS A 105 13.73 -34.37 -8.95
N HIS A 106 13.76 -33.92 -10.19
CA HIS A 106 14.99 -33.50 -10.88
C HIS A 106 15.38 -32.05 -10.54
N PHE A 107 15.74 -31.79 -9.28
CA PHE A 107 16.15 -30.46 -8.83
C PHE A 107 17.36 -30.52 -7.89
N THR A 108 18.04 -29.36 -7.75
CA THR A 108 19.04 -29.15 -6.71
C THR A 108 18.40 -28.50 -5.49
N PHE A 109 18.80 -28.93 -4.28
CA PHE A 109 18.24 -28.40 -3.05
C PHE A 109 19.29 -28.14 -1.97
N LYS A 110 18.86 -27.36 -0.96
CA LYS A 110 19.59 -27.15 0.28
C LYS A 110 18.60 -27.13 1.44
N VAL A 111 18.98 -27.78 2.55
CA VAL A 111 18.29 -27.64 3.83
C VAL A 111 18.89 -26.47 4.62
N ASP A 112 18.05 -25.57 5.15
CA ASP A 112 18.42 -24.49 6.07
C ASP A 112 17.66 -24.65 7.40
N ALA A 113 18.23 -25.42 8.31
CA ALA A 113 17.67 -25.63 9.65
C ALA A 113 18.12 -24.55 10.60
N ARG A 114 17.17 -23.94 11.30
CA ARG A 114 17.39 -22.89 12.30
C ARG A 114 16.81 -23.31 13.66
N ARG A 115 17.58 -23.12 14.73
CA ARG A 115 17.15 -23.44 16.08
C ARG A 115 16.81 -22.18 16.86
N ALA A 116 15.53 -21.88 17.04
CA ALA A 116 15.09 -20.91 18.03
C ALA A 116 15.21 -21.50 19.44
N ARG A 117 15.00 -22.81 19.56
CA ARG A 117 15.16 -23.61 20.78
C ARG A 117 16.55 -24.23 20.81
N LYS A 118 17.46 -23.65 21.62
CA LYS A 118 18.88 -24.05 21.67
C LYS A 118 19.15 -25.43 22.33
N ASN A 119 18.20 -25.94 23.10
CA ASN A 119 18.30 -27.25 23.79
C ASN A 119 17.91 -28.45 22.92
N TYR A 120 17.69 -28.26 21.61
CA TYR A 120 17.49 -29.36 20.69
C TYR A 120 18.77 -30.20 20.56
N PRO A 121 18.69 -31.56 20.55
CA PRO A 121 19.87 -32.45 20.64
C PRO A 121 20.89 -32.25 19.52
N MET A 122 20.46 -31.88 18.32
CA MET A 122 21.32 -31.68 17.15
C MET A 122 21.58 -30.19 16.88
N THR A 123 22.75 -29.85 16.37
CA THR A 123 23.08 -28.53 15.87
C THR A 123 22.38 -28.27 14.53
N SER A 124 22.30 -27.01 14.11
CA SER A 124 21.73 -26.67 12.78
C SER A 124 22.52 -27.32 11.62
N MET A 125 23.84 -27.44 11.76
CA MET A 125 24.69 -28.10 10.75
C MET A 125 24.42 -29.60 10.66
N GLU A 126 24.30 -30.25 11.80
CA GLU A 126 23.96 -31.69 11.87
C GLU A 126 22.56 -31.95 11.31
N LEU A 127 21.58 -31.08 11.63
CA LEU A 127 20.23 -31.14 11.05
C LEU A 127 20.25 -30.98 9.54
N ASN A 128 21.01 -30.00 9.01
CA ASN A 128 21.12 -29.79 7.56
C ASN A 128 21.67 -31.04 6.85
N ALA A 129 22.71 -31.64 7.40
CA ALA A 129 23.32 -32.82 6.81
C ALA A 129 22.37 -34.04 6.88
N ALA A 130 21.83 -34.33 8.08
CA ALA A 130 21.00 -35.49 8.28
C ALA A 130 19.66 -35.43 7.54
N LEU A 131 19.00 -34.27 7.50
CA LEU A 131 17.78 -34.10 6.71
C LEU A 131 18.05 -34.12 5.20
N GLY A 132 19.21 -33.57 4.77
CA GLY A 132 19.64 -33.64 3.38
C GLY A 132 19.87 -35.10 2.95
N GLU A 133 20.49 -35.92 3.78
CA GLU A 133 20.69 -37.36 3.57
C GLU A 133 19.34 -38.08 3.39
N ARG A 134 18.39 -37.87 4.29
CA ARG A 134 17.04 -38.48 4.19
C ARG A 134 16.30 -38.09 2.90
N ILE A 135 16.44 -36.86 2.43
CA ILE A 135 15.86 -36.42 1.14
C ILE A 135 16.54 -37.18 -0.02
N LEU A 136 17.87 -37.29 -0.03
CA LEU A 136 18.61 -38.03 -1.06
C LEU A 136 18.29 -39.53 -1.07
N GLU A 137 18.12 -40.12 0.11
CA GLU A 137 17.70 -41.54 0.23
C GLU A 137 16.31 -41.77 -0.35
N ALA A 138 15.36 -40.85 -0.07
CA ALA A 138 14.00 -40.95 -0.55
C ALA A 138 13.87 -40.62 -2.03
N PHE A 139 14.66 -39.68 -2.54
CA PHE A 139 14.60 -39.14 -3.91
C PHE A 139 16.00 -39.09 -4.55
N PRO A 140 16.53 -40.25 -5.06
CA PRO A 140 17.88 -40.30 -5.61
C PRO A 140 18.14 -39.42 -6.83
N GLU A 141 17.07 -38.89 -7.49
CA GLU A 141 17.16 -37.97 -8.61
C GLU A 141 17.54 -36.55 -8.20
N THR A 142 17.33 -36.20 -6.91
CA THR A 142 17.69 -34.89 -6.36
C THR A 142 19.21 -34.77 -6.15
N LYS A 143 19.71 -33.53 -6.08
CA LYS A 143 21.12 -33.25 -5.79
C LYS A 143 21.24 -32.12 -4.78
N VAL A 144 22.23 -32.19 -3.89
CA VAL A 144 22.54 -31.07 -2.99
C VAL A 144 23.37 -30.02 -3.71
N ASP A 145 22.93 -28.76 -3.65
CA ASP A 145 23.72 -27.60 -4.04
C ASP A 145 23.62 -26.54 -2.92
N VAL A 146 24.74 -26.33 -2.23
CA VAL A 146 24.81 -25.41 -1.09
C VAL A 146 24.97 -23.93 -1.51
N HIS A 147 25.30 -23.67 -2.77
CA HIS A 147 25.58 -22.33 -3.29
C HIS A 147 24.43 -21.75 -4.10
N HIS A 148 23.85 -22.54 -5.01
CA HIS A 148 22.80 -22.13 -5.92
C HIS A 148 21.68 -23.16 -6.02
N PRO A 149 21.03 -23.52 -4.89
CA PRO A 149 19.94 -24.51 -4.89
C PRO A 149 18.72 -23.95 -5.61
N GLN A 150 18.04 -24.80 -6.37
CA GLN A 150 16.74 -24.49 -6.97
C GLN A 150 15.63 -24.50 -5.90
N VAL A 151 15.76 -25.37 -4.88
CA VAL A 151 14.81 -25.51 -3.79
C VAL A 151 15.52 -25.31 -2.45
N MET A 152 14.98 -24.40 -1.63
CA MET A 152 15.39 -24.23 -0.23
C MET A 152 14.37 -24.89 0.68
N VAL A 153 14.78 -25.89 1.44
CA VAL A 153 13.95 -26.52 2.46
C VAL A 153 14.29 -25.91 3.81
N TYR A 154 13.39 -25.08 4.33
CA TYR A 154 13.56 -24.44 5.63
C TYR A 154 12.95 -25.28 6.74
N VAL A 155 13.70 -25.43 7.83
CA VAL A 155 13.25 -26.13 9.05
C VAL A 155 13.54 -25.23 10.24
N GLU A 156 12.51 -24.70 10.91
CA GLU A 156 12.69 -23.90 12.13
C GLU A 156 12.32 -24.74 13.37
N ILE A 157 13.29 -25.07 14.19
CA ILE A 157 13.08 -25.78 15.47
C ILE A 157 12.55 -24.79 16.50
N ARG A 158 11.24 -24.83 16.72
CA ARG A 158 10.44 -24.02 17.63
C ARG A 158 9.60 -24.93 18.54
N PRO A 159 8.69 -24.45 19.41
CA PRO A 159 7.73 -25.31 20.11
C PRO A 159 7.00 -26.26 19.15
N MET A 160 6.41 -25.70 18.08
CA MET A 160 6.03 -26.46 16.88
C MET A 160 7.12 -26.29 15.83
N ILE A 161 7.58 -27.36 15.23
CA ILE A 161 8.60 -27.30 14.17
C ILE A 161 7.95 -26.88 12.88
N ASN A 162 8.54 -25.87 12.24
CA ASN A 162 8.05 -25.31 10.98
C ASN A 162 8.84 -25.90 9.81
N ILE A 163 8.13 -26.45 8.81
CA ILE A 163 8.72 -26.96 7.56
C ILE A 163 8.07 -26.22 6.39
N TYR A 164 8.87 -25.56 5.56
CA TYR A 164 8.41 -24.87 4.36
C TYR A 164 9.52 -24.75 3.31
N SER A 165 9.16 -24.57 2.05
CA SER A 165 10.11 -24.40 0.95
C SER A 165 9.71 -23.27 -0.01
N THR A 166 8.54 -22.70 0.16
CA THR A 166 8.02 -21.59 -0.65
C THR A 166 7.94 -20.32 0.19
N GLU A 167 8.37 -19.21 -0.38
CA GLU A 167 8.20 -17.88 0.19
C GLU A 167 7.60 -16.95 -0.87
N ILE A 168 6.33 -16.65 -0.72
CA ILE A 168 5.59 -15.75 -1.60
C ILE A 168 5.85 -14.32 -1.13
N PRO A 169 6.29 -13.39 -2.01
CA PRO A 169 6.60 -12.04 -1.59
C PRO A 169 5.34 -11.25 -1.19
N GLY A 170 5.42 -10.57 -0.06
CA GLY A 170 4.43 -9.60 0.39
C GLY A 170 4.79 -8.15 0.00
N PRO A 171 3.91 -7.17 0.25
CA PRO A 171 4.12 -5.78 -0.16
C PRO A 171 5.22 -5.07 0.64
N GLY A 172 5.63 -5.59 1.79
CA GLY A 172 6.55 -4.93 2.71
C GLY A 172 5.95 -3.68 3.38
N GLY A 173 6.82 -2.80 3.88
CA GLY A 173 6.41 -1.56 4.54
C GLY A 173 6.06 -1.72 6.01
N MET A 174 5.11 -0.90 6.48
CA MET A 174 4.67 -0.83 7.88
C MET A 174 3.18 -1.13 8.00
N PRO A 175 2.73 -1.77 9.08
CA PRO A 175 1.31 -2.06 9.28
C PRO A 175 0.46 -0.79 9.27
N LEU A 176 -0.65 -0.83 8.56
CA LEU A 176 -1.58 0.28 8.43
C LEU A 176 -2.09 0.75 9.80
N GLY A 177 -2.23 2.07 9.97
CA GLY A 177 -2.66 2.72 11.21
C GLY A 177 -1.54 2.99 12.22
N THR A 178 -0.29 2.61 11.94
CA THR A 178 0.85 2.83 12.86
C THR A 178 1.53 4.19 12.71
N ALA A 179 1.22 4.95 11.65
CA ALA A 179 1.84 6.25 11.34
C ALA A 179 0.84 7.42 11.26
N GLY A 180 -0.37 7.25 11.82
CA GLY A 180 -1.42 8.28 11.82
C GLY A 180 -2.22 8.31 10.53
N ARG A 181 -2.86 9.47 10.24
CA ARG A 181 -3.75 9.69 9.11
C ARG A 181 -3.30 10.88 8.28
N ALA A 182 -3.53 10.84 6.96
CA ALA A 182 -3.27 11.96 6.08
C ALA A 182 -4.39 12.14 5.04
N MET A 183 -4.53 13.37 4.53
CA MET A 183 -5.50 13.77 3.52
C MET A 183 -4.89 13.64 2.12
N LEU A 184 -5.42 12.75 1.31
CA LEU A 184 -5.03 12.56 -0.08
C LEU A 184 -5.84 13.49 -0.99
N LEU A 185 -5.19 14.32 -1.78
CA LEU A 185 -5.83 15.00 -2.90
C LEU A 185 -5.94 13.96 -4.05
N LEU A 186 -7.12 13.35 -4.14
CA LEU A 186 -7.40 12.29 -5.11
C LEU A 186 -7.97 12.89 -6.39
N SER A 187 -7.52 12.42 -7.54
CA SER A 187 -8.00 12.79 -8.87
C SER A 187 -8.23 11.56 -9.73
N GLY A 188 -8.82 11.71 -10.91
CA GLY A 188 -9.00 10.64 -11.88
C GLY A 188 -7.73 10.25 -12.64
N GLY A 189 -6.58 10.86 -12.35
CA GLY A 189 -5.30 10.57 -12.98
C GLY A 189 -4.56 9.37 -12.36
N ILE A 190 -3.45 8.99 -12.99
CA ILE A 190 -2.63 7.83 -12.59
C ILE A 190 -1.91 8.09 -11.25
N ASP A 191 -1.47 9.32 -11.00
CA ASP A 191 -0.47 9.62 -9.98
C ASP A 191 -1.05 9.63 -8.56
N SER A 192 -2.23 10.21 -8.34
CA SER A 192 -2.78 10.37 -7.00
C SER A 192 -3.17 9.05 -6.31
N PRO A 193 -3.74 8.02 -7.00
CA PRO A 193 -3.95 6.71 -6.40
C PRO A 193 -2.64 6.03 -5.98
N VAL A 194 -1.60 6.13 -6.82
CA VAL A 194 -0.25 5.60 -6.52
C VAL A 194 0.36 6.31 -5.31
N ALA A 195 0.20 7.64 -5.21
CA ALA A 195 0.66 8.39 -4.05
C ALA A 195 -0.03 7.93 -2.76
N GLY A 196 -1.33 7.71 -2.79
CA GLY A 196 -2.11 7.15 -1.67
C GLY A 196 -1.59 5.78 -1.25
N TYR A 197 -1.42 4.87 -2.20
CA TYR A 197 -0.84 3.54 -1.94
C TYR A 197 0.54 3.61 -1.30
N MET A 198 1.45 4.42 -1.85
CA MET A 198 2.83 4.53 -1.36
C MET A 198 2.91 5.06 0.08
N ILE A 199 2.09 6.03 0.43
CA ILE A 199 2.03 6.56 1.80
C ILE A 199 1.38 5.54 2.74
N SER A 200 0.32 4.85 2.31
CA SER A 200 -0.33 3.80 3.10
C SER A 200 0.64 2.66 3.42
N LYS A 201 1.54 2.33 2.49
CA LYS A 201 2.63 1.37 2.72
C LYS A 201 3.58 1.79 3.86
N ARG A 202 3.58 3.05 4.29
CA ARG A 202 4.32 3.54 5.46
C ARG A 202 3.49 3.53 6.75
N GLY A 203 2.32 2.88 6.74
CA GLY A 203 1.45 2.74 7.90
C GLY A 203 0.44 3.87 8.10
N VAL A 204 0.27 4.75 7.12
CA VAL A 204 -0.66 5.89 7.16
C VAL A 204 -2.03 5.47 6.67
N THR A 205 -3.08 5.77 7.43
CA THR A 205 -4.48 5.67 6.97
C THR A 205 -4.87 6.90 6.18
N LEU A 206 -5.84 6.76 5.25
CA LEU A 206 -6.22 7.81 4.34
C LEU A 206 -7.61 8.39 4.66
N GLU A 207 -7.73 9.71 4.55
CA GLU A 207 -8.92 10.41 4.06
C GLU A 207 -8.59 11.00 2.70
N ALA A 208 -9.59 11.32 1.88
CA ALA A 208 -9.35 11.87 0.55
C ALA A 208 -10.29 13.02 0.25
N THR A 209 -9.80 13.98 -0.55
CA THR A 209 -10.59 15.07 -1.11
C THR A 209 -10.51 15.02 -2.62
N TYR A 210 -11.65 15.05 -3.28
CA TYR A 210 -11.80 15.15 -4.74
C TYR A 210 -12.55 16.41 -5.10
N PHE A 211 -12.07 17.13 -6.11
CA PHE A 211 -12.69 18.35 -6.61
C PHE A 211 -13.46 18.06 -7.89
N HIS A 212 -14.78 18.22 -7.83
CA HIS A 212 -15.72 18.02 -8.92
C HIS A 212 -16.24 19.37 -9.39
N ALA A 213 -16.41 19.56 -10.71
CA ALA A 213 -16.86 20.84 -11.28
C ALA A 213 -18.03 20.65 -12.28
N PRO A 214 -19.23 20.22 -11.82
CA PRO A 214 -20.39 20.11 -12.70
C PRO A 214 -20.85 21.51 -13.21
N PRO A 215 -21.34 21.61 -14.46
CA PRO A 215 -21.53 20.57 -15.46
C PRO A 215 -20.29 20.28 -16.31
N TYR A 216 -19.16 20.93 -16.03
CA TYR A 216 -17.92 20.80 -16.82
C TYR A 216 -17.24 19.46 -16.66
N THR A 217 -17.32 18.84 -15.48
CA THR A 217 -16.95 17.43 -15.25
C THR A 217 -18.22 16.58 -15.18
N SER A 218 -18.16 15.40 -15.77
CA SER A 218 -19.30 14.48 -15.82
C SER A 218 -19.44 13.64 -14.55
N GLU A 219 -20.65 13.09 -14.32
CA GLU A 219 -20.84 12.07 -13.26
C GLU A 219 -19.95 10.82 -13.48
N ARG A 220 -19.58 10.51 -14.72
CA ARG A 220 -18.62 9.44 -15.03
C ARG A 220 -17.22 9.75 -14.53
N ALA A 221 -16.80 11.03 -14.55
CA ALA A 221 -15.53 11.46 -13.96
C ALA A 221 -15.55 11.29 -12.43
N LYS A 222 -16.66 11.62 -11.76
CA LYS A 222 -16.87 11.37 -10.33
C LYS A 222 -16.83 9.88 -10.01
N GLN A 223 -17.55 9.05 -10.77
CA GLN A 223 -17.56 7.60 -10.57
C GLN A 223 -16.15 6.99 -10.75
N LYS A 224 -15.41 7.42 -11.77
CA LYS A 224 -14.00 7.03 -11.99
C LYS A 224 -13.13 7.24 -10.74
N VAL A 225 -13.29 8.37 -10.06
CA VAL A 225 -12.52 8.66 -8.83
C VAL A 225 -12.97 7.79 -7.68
N ILE A 226 -14.26 7.49 -7.56
CA ILE A 226 -14.79 6.54 -6.55
C ILE A 226 -14.22 5.15 -6.81
N ASP A 227 -14.19 4.68 -8.06
CA ASP A 227 -13.63 3.37 -8.44
C ASP A 227 -12.13 3.30 -8.13
N LEU A 228 -11.38 4.39 -8.35
CA LEU A 228 -9.97 4.48 -7.98
C LEU A 228 -9.79 4.45 -6.45
N ALA A 229 -10.66 5.16 -5.71
CA ALA A 229 -10.65 5.11 -4.25
C ALA A 229 -10.91 3.69 -3.72
N GLN A 230 -11.84 2.93 -4.31
CA GLN A 230 -12.10 1.53 -3.97
C GLN A 230 -10.87 0.63 -4.18
N LYS A 231 -10.19 0.80 -5.32
CA LYS A 231 -8.97 0.03 -5.61
C LYS A 231 -7.84 0.34 -4.63
N VAL A 232 -7.67 1.59 -4.22
CA VAL A 232 -6.71 1.98 -3.17
C VAL A 232 -7.15 1.43 -1.81
N ALA A 233 -8.46 1.45 -1.51
CA ALA A 233 -9.02 0.95 -0.26
C ALA A 233 -8.73 -0.53 0.00
N ARG A 234 -8.52 -1.35 -1.05
CA ARG A 234 -8.06 -2.74 -0.92
C ARG A 234 -6.76 -2.86 -0.11
N TYR A 235 -5.93 -1.83 -0.12
CA TYR A 235 -4.64 -1.78 0.59
C TYR A 235 -4.68 -0.88 1.83
N SER A 236 -5.34 0.28 1.75
CA SER A 236 -5.36 1.32 2.78
C SER A 236 -6.49 1.17 3.80
N GLY A 237 -7.37 0.17 3.62
CA GLY A 237 -8.64 0.13 4.34
C GLY A 237 -9.61 1.23 3.88
N PRO A 238 -10.77 1.39 4.56
CA PRO A 238 -11.79 2.36 4.19
C PRO A 238 -11.26 3.79 4.07
N ILE A 239 -11.69 4.49 3.01
CA ILE A 239 -11.32 5.89 2.73
C ILE A 239 -12.56 6.77 2.87
N LYS A 240 -12.53 7.74 3.76
CA LYS A 240 -13.53 8.80 3.82
C LYS A 240 -13.22 9.81 2.71
N LEU A 241 -14.06 9.86 1.68
CA LEU A 241 -13.90 10.67 0.49
C LEU A 241 -14.81 11.89 0.55
N HIS A 242 -14.22 13.10 0.53
CA HIS A 242 -14.90 14.38 0.45
C HIS A 242 -14.96 14.82 -1.02
N ILE A 243 -16.15 14.92 -1.56
CA ILE A 243 -16.43 15.33 -2.95
C ILE A 243 -16.87 16.78 -2.93
N VAL A 244 -15.95 17.67 -3.28
CA VAL A 244 -16.13 19.13 -3.21
C VAL A 244 -16.59 19.68 -4.55
N ASN A 245 -17.72 20.39 -4.57
CA ASN A 245 -18.10 21.15 -5.76
C ASN A 245 -17.24 22.42 -5.87
N PHE A 246 -16.39 22.44 -6.89
CA PHE A 246 -15.40 23.51 -7.10
C PHE A 246 -15.79 24.48 -8.22
N THR A 247 -16.97 24.30 -8.82
CA THR A 247 -17.42 25.06 -10.03
C THR A 247 -17.38 26.55 -9.85
N ASP A 248 -18.04 27.08 -8.82
CA ASP A 248 -18.17 28.54 -8.64
C ASP A 248 -16.83 29.19 -8.33
N ILE A 249 -15.99 28.53 -7.54
CA ILE A 249 -14.61 28.98 -7.26
C ILE A 249 -13.81 29.04 -8.58
N GLN A 250 -13.89 27.99 -9.39
CA GLN A 250 -13.15 27.86 -10.63
C GLN A 250 -13.57 28.93 -11.64
N LEU A 251 -14.87 29.18 -11.80
CA LEU A 251 -15.41 30.22 -12.67
C LEU A 251 -15.01 31.63 -12.21
N TYR A 252 -15.05 31.87 -10.90
CA TYR A 252 -14.65 33.17 -10.34
C TYR A 252 -13.16 33.45 -10.55
N ILE A 253 -12.31 32.44 -10.35
CA ILE A 253 -10.87 32.53 -10.64
C ILE A 253 -10.65 32.80 -12.15
N TYR A 254 -11.38 32.09 -13.02
CA TYR A 254 -11.29 32.25 -14.46
C TYR A 254 -11.69 33.68 -14.92
N GLU A 255 -12.70 34.26 -14.30
CA GLU A 255 -13.17 35.62 -14.61
C GLU A 255 -12.17 36.71 -14.16
N LYS A 256 -11.58 36.58 -12.98
CA LYS A 256 -10.82 37.66 -12.32
C LYS A 256 -9.30 37.55 -12.49
N CYS A 257 -8.75 36.37 -12.73
CA CYS A 257 -7.30 36.15 -12.72
C CYS A 257 -6.71 35.97 -14.12
N PRO A 258 -5.41 36.25 -14.30
CA PRO A 258 -4.71 35.96 -15.55
C PRO A 258 -4.80 34.47 -15.90
N HIS A 259 -5.13 34.13 -17.13
CA HIS A 259 -5.36 32.76 -17.55
C HIS A 259 -4.11 31.88 -17.42
N GLU A 260 -2.91 32.40 -17.62
CA GLU A 260 -1.65 31.68 -17.43
C GLU A 260 -1.40 31.27 -15.99
N GLU A 261 -2.01 31.93 -14.99
CA GLU A 261 -1.86 31.65 -13.56
C GLU A 261 -2.99 30.78 -13.01
N LEU A 262 -4.05 30.47 -13.76
CA LEU A 262 -5.27 29.80 -13.29
C LEU A 262 -4.97 28.48 -12.55
N THR A 263 -4.19 27.59 -13.14
CA THR A 263 -3.88 26.29 -12.56
C THR A 263 -3.20 26.43 -11.19
N ILE A 264 -2.29 27.37 -11.04
CA ILE A 264 -1.58 27.60 -9.76
C ILE A 264 -2.56 28.16 -8.72
N ILE A 265 -3.37 29.15 -9.09
CA ILE A 265 -4.35 29.77 -8.17
C ILE A 265 -5.40 28.74 -7.74
N MET A 266 -6.00 27.99 -8.69
CA MET A 266 -6.95 26.93 -8.37
C MET A 266 -6.37 25.92 -7.39
N ARG A 267 -5.14 25.43 -7.63
CA ARG A 267 -4.47 24.47 -6.74
C ARG A 267 -4.26 25.03 -5.34
N ARG A 268 -3.96 26.31 -5.18
CA ARG A 268 -3.83 26.96 -3.87
C ARG A 268 -5.15 26.91 -3.10
N TYR A 269 -6.30 27.18 -3.74
CA TYR A 269 -7.60 27.05 -3.10
C TYR A 269 -8.01 25.61 -2.84
N MET A 270 -7.69 24.68 -3.72
CA MET A 270 -7.86 23.24 -3.48
C MET A 270 -7.07 22.79 -2.25
N MET A 271 -5.83 23.22 -2.10
CA MET A 271 -5.01 22.91 -0.92
C MET A 271 -5.62 23.47 0.36
N LYS A 272 -6.12 24.71 0.36
CA LYS A 272 -6.80 25.31 1.53
C LYS A 272 -8.05 24.52 1.95
N ILE A 273 -8.88 24.13 1.00
CA ILE A 273 -10.10 23.35 1.25
C ILE A 273 -9.74 21.93 1.74
N ALA A 274 -8.75 21.28 1.12
CA ALA A 274 -8.28 19.98 1.55
C ALA A 274 -7.69 20.01 2.98
N GLU A 275 -6.96 21.08 3.34
CA GLU A 275 -6.44 21.29 4.68
C GLU A 275 -7.55 21.51 5.72
N HIS A 276 -8.65 22.15 5.34
CA HIS A 276 -9.83 22.27 6.20
C HIS A 276 -10.35 20.88 6.60
N PHE A 277 -10.64 20.00 5.62
CA PHE A 277 -11.08 18.65 5.90
C PHE A 277 -10.01 17.79 6.60
N ALA A 278 -8.73 18.03 6.30
CA ALA A 278 -7.63 17.36 6.98
C ALA A 278 -7.61 17.68 8.49
N ASN A 279 -7.86 18.93 8.86
CA ASN A 279 -7.96 19.36 10.26
C ASN A 279 -9.17 18.72 10.95
N GLU A 280 -10.35 18.72 10.32
CA GLU A 280 -11.54 18.03 10.85
C GLU A 280 -11.31 16.54 11.04
N GLY A 281 -10.68 15.86 10.05
CA GLY A 281 -10.31 14.45 10.08
C GLY A 281 -9.13 14.14 11.00
N LYS A 282 -8.53 15.14 11.67
CA LYS A 282 -7.32 14.99 12.50
C LYS A 282 -6.17 14.35 11.73
N CYS A 283 -6.04 14.69 10.45
CA CYS A 283 -4.91 14.30 9.63
C CYS A 283 -3.64 15.02 10.06
N LEU A 284 -2.49 14.38 9.91
CA LEU A 284 -1.18 14.92 10.28
C LEU A 284 -0.42 15.50 9.08
N GLY A 285 -1.06 15.57 7.92
CA GLY A 285 -0.50 16.13 6.70
C GLY A 285 -1.38 15.83 5.49
N MET A 286 -1.00 16.40 4.36
CA MET A 286 -1.65 16.19 3.06
C MET A 286 -0.74 15.37 2.14
N ILE A 287 -1.34 14.72 1.14
CA ILE A 287 -0.63 13.89 0.16
C ILE A 287 -1.03 14.35 -1.23
N THR A 288 -0.06 14.59 -2.10
CA THR A 288 -0.29 14.89 -3.52
C THR A 288 0.51 13.93 -4.41
N GLY A 289 0.00 13.68 -5.61
CA GLY A 289 0.65 12.83 -6.63
C GLY A 289 1.61 13.61 -7.55
N GLU A 290 2.24 14.67 -7.07
CA GLU A 290 3.12 15.52 -7.88
C GLU A 290 4.48 14.89 -8.11
N SER A 291 5.01 15.03 -9.36
CA SER A 291 6.39 14.71 -9.74
C SER A 291 7.03 15.93 -10.42
N ILE A 292 8.29 16.26 -10.07
CA ILE A 292 8.98 17.45 -10.59
C ILE A 292 9.10 17.36 -12.11
N GLY A 293 8.64 18.41 -12.79
CA GLY A 293 8.83 18.57 -14.23
C GLY A 293 7.88 17.75 -15.12
N GLN A 294 6.93 17.01 -14.53
CA GLN A 294 5.99 16.22 -15.31
C GLN A 294 5.01 17.08 -16.11
N VAL A 295 4.51 18.16 -15.53
CA VAL A 295 3.66 19.17 -16.18
C VAL A 295 4.03 20.58 -15.72
N ALA A 296 3.51 21.61 -16.42
CA ALA A 296 3.83 23.01 -16.16
C ALA A 296 3.56 23.47 -14.71
N SER A 297 2.54 22.93 -14.06
CA SER A 297 2.18 23.22 -12.66
C SER A 297 3.03 22.46 -11.63
N GLN A 298 3.96 21.60 -12.06
CA GLN A 298 4.80 20.77 -11.19
C GLN A 298 6.30 21.13 -11.30
N THR A 299 6.61 22.36 -11.66
CA THR A 299 7.97 22.89 -11.51
C THR A 299 8.27 23.20 -10.05
N MET A 300 9.54 23.27 -9.65
CA MET A 300 9.92 23.60 -8.27
C MET A 300 9.31 24.94 -7.80
N GLN A 301 9.26 25.93 -8.69
CA GLN A 301 8.64 27.23 -8.41
C GLN A 301 7.12 27.11 -8.22
N SER A 302 6.45 26.35 -9.09
CA SER A 302 5.01 26.11 -8.97
C SER A 302 4.66 25.38 -7.68
N LEU A 303 5.42 24.35 -7.34
CA LEU A 303 5.25 23.59 -6.09
C LEU A 303 5.47 24.47 -4.85
N ALA A 304 6.51 25.31 -4.84
CA ALA A 304 6.78 26.23 -3.74
C ALA A 304 5.63 27.21 -3.51
N VAL A 305 5.12 27.81 -4.61
CA VAL A 305 3.99 28.76 -4.57
C VAL A 305 2.69 28.07 -4.12
N THR A 306 2.42 26.86 -4.62
CA THR A 306 1.22 26.10 -4.21
C THR A 306 1.33 25.67 -2.74
N ASN A 307 2.50 25.25 -2.27
CA ASN A 307 2.71 24.80 -0.90
C ASN A 307 2.59 25.93 0.15
N GLU A 308 2.79 27.19 -0.24
CA GLU A 308 2.84 28.33 0.69
C GLU A 308 1.53 28.55 1.45
N VAL A 309 0.39 28.12 0.92
CA VAL A 309 -0.91 28.21 1.60
C VAL A 309 -1.15 27.13 2.64
N CYS A 310 -0.30 26.12 2.70
CA CYS A 310 -0.45 24.98 3.61
C CYS A 310 0.25 25.23 4.92
N THR A 311 -0.42 24.92 6.03
CA THR A 311 0.17 25.02 7.39
C THR A 311 0.66 23.66 7.89
N MET A 312 0.16 22.55 7.32
CA MET A 312 0.63 21.21 7.65
C MET A 312 1.57 20.65 6.57
N PRO A 313 2.35 19.61 6.90
CA PRO A 313 3.24 18.95 5.94
C PRO A 313 2.51 18.45 4.69
N VAL A 314 3.09 18.63 3.51
CA VAL A 314 2.61 18.07 2.25
C VAL A 314 3.59 16.98 1.78
N TYR A 315 3.15 15.73 1.82
CA TYR A 315 3.91 14.57 1.39
C TYR A 315 3.74 14.34 -0.11
N ARG A 316 4.86 14.19 -0.81
CA ARG A 316 4.92 13.99 -2.27
C ARG A 316 5.71 12.72 -2.57
N PRO A 317 5.11 11.52 -2.40
CA PRO A 317 5.85 10.27 -2.53
C PRO A 317 6.39 10.03 -3.93
N LEU A 318 5.83 10.68 -4.96
CA LEU A 318 6.22 10.51 -6.36
C LEU A 318 7.20 11.58 -6.86
N ILE A 319 7.65 12.49 -6.01
CA ILE A 319 8.32 13.74 -6.39
C ILE A 319 9.54 13.56 -7.30
N ALA A 320 10.25 12.45 -7.20
CA ALA A 320 11.45 12.12 -7.97
C ALA A 320 11.29 10.86 -8.83
N MET A 321 10.05 10.40 -9.05
CA MET A 321 9.79 9.18 -9.81
C MET A 321 9.54 9.49 -11.28
N ASP A 322 10.05 8.65 -12.17
CA ASP A 322 9.72 8.66 -13.58
C ASP A 322 8.28 8.18 -13.83
N LYS A 323 7.68 8.68 -14.91
CA LYS A 323 6.30 8.29 -15.27
C LYS A 323 6.13 6.78 -15.43
N GLN A 324 7.13 6.10 -15.99
CA GLN A 324 7.09 4.64 -16.18
C GLN A 324 7.08 3.89 -14.84
N ASP A 325 7.82 4.35 -13.83
CA ASP A 325 7.82 3.73 -12.51
C ASP A 325 6.47 3.89 -11.82
N ILE A 326 5.84 5.07 -11.97
CA ILE A 326 4.50 5.33 -11.46
C ILE A 326 3.47 4.41 -12.15
N VAL A 327 3.56 4.26 -13.48
CA VAL A 327 2.67 3.37 -14.27
C VAL A 327 2.81 1.92 -13.80
N ARG A 328 4.03 1.41 -13.61
CA ARG A 328 4.25 0.03 -13.09
C ARG A 328 3.59 -0.20 -11.73
N ILE A 329 3.59 0.81 -10.86
CA ILE A 329 2.90 0.70 -9.58
C ILE A 329 1.38 0.73 -9.80
N ALA A 330 0.87 1.63 -10.66
CA ALA A 330 -0.55 1.73 -10.98
C ALA A 330 -1.10 0.41 -11.56
N GLU A 331 -0.34 -0.25 -12.45
CA GLU A 331 -0.68 -1.58 -12.98
C GLU A 331 -0.73 -2.63 -11.86
N ARG A 332 0.28 -2.65 -10.98
CA ARG A 332 0.35 -3.59 -9.85
C ARG A 332 -0.82 -3.47 -8.89
N ILE A 333 -1.32 -2.25 -8.65
CA ILE A 333 -2.44 -1.99 -7.74
C ILE A 333 -3.79 -1.90 -8.46
N ASP A 334 -3.82 -2.32 -9.73
CA ASP A 334 -5.02 -2.35 -10.57
C ASP A 334 -5.72 -0.99 -10.76
N THR A 335 -4.98 0.14 -10.67
CA THR A 335 -5.55 1.48 -10.88
C THR A 335 -5.35 2.02 -12.29
N TYR A 336 -4.41 1.45 -13.06
CA TYR A 336 -3.99 2.01 -14.35
C TYR A 336 -5.14 2.10 -15.35
N GLU A 337 -5.81 0.99 -15.65
CA GLU A 337 -6.89 0.93 -16.65
C GLU A 337 -8.05 1.90 -16.32
N THR A 338 -8.39 2.02 -15.03
CA THR A 338 -9.40 2.99 -14.58
C THR A 338 -8.90 4.43 -14.76
N SER A 339 -7.62 4.69 -14.44
CA SER A 339 -7.03 6.03 -14.52
C SER A 339 -6.96 6.59 -15.94
N ILE A 340 -6.82 5.75 -16.96
CA ILE A 340 -6.72 6.18 -18.37
C ILE A 340 -8.08 6.33 -19.07
N LEU A 341 -9.19 6.06 -18.39
CA LEU A 341 -10.53 6.30 -18.95
C LEU A 341 -10.67 7.79 -19.34
N PRO A 342 -11.32 8.10 -20.49
CA PRO A 342 -11.33 9.44 -21.09
C PRO A 342 -12.33 10.40 -20.41
N TYR A 343 -12.28 10.49 -19.09
CA TYR A 343 -13.09 11.42 -18.30
C TYR A 343 -12.18 12.46 -17.65
N GLU A 344 -12.43 13.72 -17.94
CA GLU A 344 -11.56 14.83 -17.56
C GLU A 344 -11.75 15.26 -16.10
N ASP A 345 -10.65 15.61 -15.46
CA ASP A 345 -10.62 16.24 -14.12
C ASP A 345 -10.89 17.75 -14.21
N CYS A 346 -11.35 18.36 -13.12
CA CYS A 346 -11.65 19.79 -13.06
C CYS A 346 -10.46 20.69 -13.44
N CYS A 347 -9.24 20.28 -13.15
CA CYS A 347 -8.02 21.04 -13.44
C CYS A 347 -7.70 21.15 -14.95
N THR A 348 -8.27 20.28 -15.79
CA THR A 348 -7.98 20.25 -17.24
C THR A 348 -8.92 21.11 -18.08
N ILE A 349 -10.05 21.52 -17.53
CA ILE A 349 -11.13 22.22 -18.28
C ILE A 349 -10.72 23.62 -18.72
N PHE A 350 -10.02 24.38 -17.88
CA PHE A 350 -9.63 25.75 -18.12
C PHE A 350 -8.11 25.95 -18.22
N VAL A 351 -7.43 25.01 -18.87
CA VAL A 351 -5.98 25.10 -19.04
C VAL A 351 -5.61 26.17 -20.03
N ALA A 352 -4.74 27.09 -19.63
CA ALA A 352 -4.19 28.10 -20.52
C ALA A 352 -3.35 27.47 -21.64
N LYS A 353 -3.35 28.06 -22.84
CA LYS A 353 -2.45 27.66 -23.93
C LYS A 353 -0.97 27.73 -23.52
N HIS A 354 -0.64 28.69 -22.67
CA HIS A 354 0.72 28.94 -22.19
C HIS A 354 0.68 29.13 -20.66
N PRO A 355 0.59 28.06 -19.86
CA PRO A 355 0.57 28.17 -18.40
C PRO A 355 1.94 28.64 -17.88
N VAL A 356 1.92 29.44 -16.81
CA VAL A 356 3.14 29.89 -16.16
C VAL A 356 3.91 28.71 -15.55
N THR A 357 5.18 28.59 -15.93
CA THR A 357 6.07 27.52 -15.41
C THR A 357 7.01 28.00 -14.30
N LYS A 358 7.17 29.32 -14.16
CA LYS A 358 8.00 29.98 -13.14
C LYS A 358 7.19 31.06 -12.42
N PRO A 359 6.11 30.71 -11.71
CA PRO A 359 5.31 31.72 -11.00
C PRO A 359 6.13 32.33 -9.86
N SER A 360 5.97 33.63 -9.65
CA SER A 360 6.45 34.27 -8.44
C SER A 360 5.32 34.35 -7.41
N LEU A 361 5.62 34.09 -6.15
CA LEU A 361 4.62 34.19 -5.07
C LEU A 361 3.98 35.57 -5.03
N LYS A 362 4.78 36.63 -5.29
CA LYS A 362 4.30 38.01 -5.30
C LYS A 362 3.26 38.26 -6.41
N SER A 363 3.49 37.71 -7.62
CA SER A 363 2.53 37.81 -8.73
C SER A 363 1.22 37.10 -8.41
N ILE A 364 1.34 35.84 -7.93
CA ILE A 364 0.16 35.04 -7.60
C ILE A 364 -0.67 35.69 -6.49
N LYS A 365 -0.04 36.15 -5.39
CA LYS A 365 -0.76 36.88 -4.33
C LYS A 365 -1.44 38.17 -4.82
N ARG A 366 -0.81 38.90 -5.75
CA ARG A 366 -1.44 40.07 -6.38
C ARG A 366 -2.67 39.70 -7.22
N SER A 367 -2.63 38.59 -7.92
CA SER A 367 -3.79 38.07 -8.66
C SER A 367 -4.88 37.58 -7.71
N GLU A 368 -4.56 36.94 -6.62
CA GLU A 368 -5.50 36.50 -5.57
C GLU A 368 -6.22 37.68 -4.90
N GLN A 369 -5.58 38.87 -4.77
CA GLN A 369 -6.25 40.07 -4.24
C GLN A 369 -7.51 40.44 -5.00
N LYS A 370 -7.59 40.11 -6.30
CA LYS A 370 -8.79 40.36 -7.11
C LYS A 370 -9.98 39.46 -6.74
N LEU A 371 -9.73 38.42 -5.95
CA LEU A 371 -10.74 37.46 -5.51
C LEU A 371 -11.32 37.78 -4.14
N GLU A 372 -10.71 38.69 -3.36
CA GLU A 372 -11.04 38.98 -1.95
C GLU A 372 -12.52 39.28 -1.70
N GLU A 373 -13.24 39.83 -2.73
CA GLU A 373 -14.65 40.18 -2.58
C GLU A 373 -15.58 38.99 -2.27
N LYS A 374 -15.32 37.81 -2.88
CA LYS A 374 -16.26 36.67 -2.82
C LYS A 374 -15.60 35.33 -2.52
N ILE A 375 -14.29 35.22 -2.58
CA ILE A 375 -13.65 33.91 -2.56
C ILE A 375 -13.88 33.17 -1.25
N ASP A 376 -13.91 33.86 -0.11
CA ASP A 376 -14.13 33.24 1.19
C ASP A 376 -15.57 32.71 1.31
N GLU A 377 -16.57 33.42 0.79
CA GLU A 377 -17.97 32.96 0.73
C GLU A 377 -18.09 31.72 -0.18
N LEU A 378 -17.44 31.74 -1.35
CA LEU A 378 -17.47 30.62 -2.28
C LEU A 378 -16.77 29.38 -1.70
N MET A 379 -15.65 29.57 -1.00
CA MET A 379 -14.95 28.47 -0.30
C MET A 379 -15.84 27.88 0.81
N GLN A 380 -16.49 28.72 1.63
CA GLN A 380 -17.37 28.27 2.69
C GLN A 380 -18.55 27.48 2.13
N THR A 381 -19.17 27.99 1.04
CA THR A 381 -20.25 27.29 0.34
C THR A 381 -19.78 25.93 -0.18
N ALA A 382 -18.60 25.85 -0.79
CA ALA A 382 -18.05 24.60 -1.27
C ALA A 382 -17.80 23.58 -0.14
N ILE A 383 -17.33 24.05 1.02
CA ILE A 383 -17.13 23.24 2.21
C ILE A 383 -18.47 22.74 2.76
N ASP A 384 -19.44 23.64 2.96
CA ASP A 384 -20.74 23.33 3.57
C ASP A 384 -21.60 22.39 2.69
N THR A 385 -21.40 22.41 1.38
CA THR A 385 -22.12 21.57 0.41
C THR A 385 -21.35 20.31 -0.01
N THR A 386 -20.23 20.03 0.61
CA THR A 386 -19.41 18.85 0.29
C THR A 386 -20.14 17.55 0.61
N GLU A 387 -20.23 16.69 -0.38
CA GLU A 387 -20.70 15.32 -0.22
C GLU A 387 -19.57 14.48 0.39
N THR A 388 -19.86 13.73 1.46
CA THR A 388 -18.89 12.85 2.08
C THR A 388 -19.39 11.42 2.08
N ILE A 389 -18.60 10.51 1.52
CA ILE A 389 -18.89 9.08 1.47
C ILE A 389 -17.75 8.27 2.08
N VAL A 390 -18.05 7.06 2.56
CA VAL A 390 -17.03 6.08 2.94
C VAL A 390 -16.91 5.07 1.81
N VAL A 391 -15.70 4.97 1.25
CA VAL A 391 -15.39 4.04 0.17
C VAL A 391 -14.64 2.85 0.76
N GLU A 392 -15.20 1.67 0.59
CA GLU A 392 -14.61 0.39 1.01
C GLU A 392 -14.16 -0.44 -0.21
N ALA A 393 -13.35 -1.48 0.04
CA ALA A 393 -12.81 -2.36 -1.00
C ALA A 393 -13.86 -3.25 -1.64
#